data_edaacbde668c41f1f1133cadd0b2b27d
#
_entry.id   edaacbde668c41f1f1133cadd0b2b27d
#
_cell.length_a   1.000
_cell.length_b   1.000
_cell.length_c   1.000
_cell.angle_alpha   90.00
_cell.angle_beta   90.00
_cell.angle_gamma   90.00
#
_symmetry.space_group_name_H-M   'P 1'
#
loop_
_entity.id
_entity.type
_entity.pdbx_description
1 polymer ?
#
loop_
_entity_poly.entity_id
_entity_poly.type
_entity_poly.pdbx_seq_one_letter_code
_entity_poly.pdbx_strand_id
1 'polypeptide(L)'
;MKILPLLVIALIASPTLAETSIHAGGFSYHVATGYKNDYNNNHKLLAVEHNGVLVGRFSNSYDRTTAIAAYGWNRQWGNWRGAVYVGAMRGYRSCYGDDGDKAVVCPVAFPSLHYTAWWVEPGVLVLGEAVALTVRLAL
;
A
#
# COMPACT_ATOMS: atom_id res chain seq x y z
N MET A 1 -2.81 8.08 25.48
CA MET A 1 -3.75 7.79 24.38
C MET A 1 -4.31 9.02 23.65
N LYS A 2 -3.75 10.20 23.81
CA LYS A 2 -4.20 11.44 23.11
C LYS A 2 -3.31 11.87 21.94
N ILE A 3 -2.27 11.11 21.61
CA ILE A 3 -1.27 11.48 20.59
C ILE A 3 -1.69 10.96 19.18
N LEU A 4 -2.43 9.86 19.12
CA LEU A 4 -2.84 9.23 17.85
C LEU A 4 -3.71 10.15 16.96
N PRO A 5 -4.75 10.84 17.48
CA PRO A 5 -5.55 11.74 16.65
C PRO A 5 -4.75 12.96 16.17
N LEU A 6 -3.80 13.44 16.96
CA LEU A 6 -2.94 14.57 16.57
C LEU A 6 -1.99 14.21 15.43
N LEU A 7 -1.49 12.98 15.42
CA LEU A 7 -0.61 12.47 14.36
C LEU A 7 -1.36 12.33 13.02
N VAL A 8 -2.59 11.87 13.08
CA VAL A 8 -3.47 11.74 11.90
C VAL A 8 -3.81 13.13 11.33
N ILE A 9 -4.13 14.09 12.20
CA ILE A 9 -4.44 15.47 11.79
C ILE A 9 -3.21 16.15 11.17
N ALA A 10 -2.01 15.92 11.70
CA ALA A 10 -0.78 16.46 11.14
C ALA A 10 -0.41 15.88 9.75
N LEU A 11 -0.78 14.62 9.48
CA LEU A 11 -0.64 14.01 8.17
C LEU A 11 -1.62 14.61 7.13
N ILE A 12 -2.85 14.89 7.55
CA ILE A 12 -3.89 15.44 6.68
C ILE A 12 -3.63 16.92 6.32
N ALA A 13 -3.00 17.68 7.20
CA ALA A 13 -2.76 19.10 7.04
C ALA A 13 -1.51 19.46 6.19
N SER A 14 -0.77 18.49 5.70
CA SER A 14 0.43 18.74 4.89
C SER A 14 0.06 19.05 3.43
N PRO A 15 0.53 20.17 2.84
CA PRO A 15 0.32 20.43 1.42
C PRO A 15 1.01 19.34 0.59
N THR A 16 0.27 18.65 -0.24
CA THR A 16 0.82 17.73 -1.22
C THR A 16 1.35 18.54 -2.39
N LEU A 17 2.65 18.50 -2.63
CA LEU A 17 3.22 18.99 -3.88
C LEU A 17 2.70 18.12 -5.03
N ALA A 18 2.44 18.72 -6.20
CA ALA A 18 2.11 17.98 -7.41
C ALA A 18 3.24 16.99 -7.71
N GLU A 19 2.97 15.72 -7.57
CA GLU A 19 3.98 14.67 -7.65
C GLU A 19 3.40 13.45 -8.34
N THR A 20 4.20 12.92 -9.26
CA THR A 20 3.89 11.65 -9.93
C THR A 20 4.94 10.62 -9.54
N SER A 21 4.50 9.42 -9.27
CA SER A 21 5.40 8.30 -8.99
C SER A 21 4.84 6.97 -9.48
N ILE A 22 5.74 6.02 -9.67
CA ILE A 22 5.41 4.63 -9.98
C ILE A 22 5.79 3.78 -8.76
N HIS A 23 4.91 2.91 -8.36
CA HIS A 23 5.14 1.93 -7.31
C HIS A 23 5.24 0.54 -7.91
N ALA A 24 6.24 -0.22 -7.52
CA ALA A 24 6.51 -1.56 -8.04
C ALA A 24 7.03 -2.50 -6.94
N GLY A 25 7.08 -3.79 -7.23
CA GLY A 25 7.60 -4.82 -6.34
C GLY A 25 6.51 -5.57 -5.59
N GLY A 26 6.54 -5.57 -4.26
CA GLY A 26 5.55 -6.25 -3.43
C GLY A 26 5.94 -7.68 -3.06
N PHE A 27 7.14 -7.87 -2.52
CA PHE A 27 7.51 -9.12 -1.84
C PHE A 27 7.07 -9.02 -0.38
N SER A 28 6.19 -9.93 0.06
CA SER A 28 5.59 -9.83 1.39
C SER A 28 5.90 -11.00 2.30
N TYR A 29 5.76 -10.72 3.60
CA TYR A 29 5.72 -11.69 4.67
C TYR A 29 4.43 -11.49 5.48
N HIS A 30 3.70 -12.58 5.72
CA HIS A 30 2.48 -12.57 6.54
C HIS A 30 2.85 -12.77 8.01
N VAL A 31 2.74 -11.72 8.81
CA VAL A 31 3.27 -11.69 10.19
C VAL A 31 2.55 -12.66 11.12
N ALA A 32 1.22 -12.81 10.98
CA ALA A 32 0.42 -13.65 11.86
C ALA A 32 0.51 -15.15 11.52
N THR A 33 0.59 -15.48 10.22
CA THR A 33 0.56 -16.88 9.73
C THR A 33 1.93 -17.36 9.26
N GLY A 34 2.87 -16.45 8.96
CA GLY A 34 4.19 -16.78 8.45
C GLY A 34 4.12 -17.57 7.14
N TYR A 35 4.94 -18.62 7.04
CA TYR A 35 4.95 -19.51 5.87
C TYR A 35 4.05 -20.75 6.03
N LYS A 36 3.21 -20.80 7.04
CA LYS A 36 2.33 -21.95 7.30
C LYS A 36 1.21 -22.11 6.26
N ASN A 37 0.87 -21.05 5.56
CA ASN A 37 -0.11 -21.06 4.48
C ASN A 37 0.61 -20.82 3.15
N ASP A 38 0.16 -21.50 2.09
CA ASP A 38 0.66 -21.31 0.72
C ASP A 38 0.18 -19.98 0.11
N TYR A 39 0.44 -18.88 0.81
CA TYR A 39 0.15 -17.56 0.29
C TYR A 39 1.15 -17.15 -0.78
N ASN A 40 0.67 -16.49 -1.82
CA ASN A 40 1.55 -15.81 -2.75
C ASN A 40 2.27 -14.65 -2.04
N ASN A 41 3.59 -14.69 -2.05
CA ASN A 41 4.44 -13.64 -1.46
C ASN A 41 5.06 -12.71 -2.51
N ASN A 42 4.87 -12.99 -3.80
CA ASN A 42 5.31 -12.14 -4.91
C ASN A 42 4.11 -11.47 -5.56
N HIS A 43 3.83 -10.24 -5.16
CA HIS A 43 2.61 -9.55 -5.54
C HIS A 43 2.67 -8.85 -6.89
N LYS A 44 3.85 -8.74 -7.51
CA LYS A 44 4.03 -8.08 -8.83
C LYS A 44 3.28 -6.74 -8.89
N LEU A 45 3.40 -5.95 -7.83
CA LEU A 45 2.74 -4.65 -7.72
C LEU A 45 3.20 -3.74 -8.85
N LEU A 46 2.25 -3.09 -9.49
CA LEU A 46 2.46 -1.98 -10.40
C LEU A 46 1.33 -0.96 -10.21
N ALA A 47 1.67 0.23 -9.74
CA ALA A 47 0.73 1.31 -9.54
C ALA A 47 1.34 2.66 -9.93
N VAL A 48 0.48 3.59 -10.31
CA VAL A 48 0.83 5.00 -10.57
C VAL A 48 0.12 5.84 -9.52
N GLU A 49 0.86 6.77 -8.95
CA GLU A 49 0.32 7.79 -8.05
C GLU A 49 0.52 9.17 -8.66
N HIS A 50 -0.52 9.99 -8.66
CA HIS A 50 -0.48 11.38 -9.09
C HIS A 50 -1.33 12.23 -8.14
N ASN A 51 -0.72 13.24 -7.54
CA ASN A 51 -1.39 14.13 -6.57
C ASN A 51 -2.13 13.38 -5.45
N GLY A 52 -1.53 12.29 -4.94
CA GLY A 52 -2.11 11.46 -3.90
C GLY A 52 -3.08 10.38 -4.40
N VAL A 53 -3.55 10.45 -5.64
CA VAL A 53 -4.41 9.40 -6.21
C VAL A 53 -3.54 8.26 -6.72
N LEU A 54 -3.68 7.09 -6.13
CA LEU A 54 -2.98 5.87 -6.50
C LEU A 54 -3.95 4.91 -7.20
N VAL A 55 -3.55 4.43 -8.37
CA VAL A 55 -4.28 3.41 -9.12
C VAL A 55 -3.31 2.35 -9.59
N GLY A 56 -3.65 1.10 -9.41
CA GLY A 56 -2.75 0.03 -9.80
C GLY A 56 -3.36 -1.36 -9.70
N ARG A 57 -2.47 -2.34 -9.81
CA ARG A 57 -2.81 -3.76 -9.69
C ARG A 57 -1.69 -4.53 -9.01
N PHE A 58 -2.05 -5.65 -8.41
CA PHE A 58 -1.11 -6.62 -7.84
C PHE A 58 -1.71 -8.03 -7.84
N SER A 59 -0.87 -9.05 -7.73
CA SER A 59 -1.31 -10.41 -7.40
C SER A 59 -1.54 -10.50 -5.90
N ASN A 60 -2.74 -10.85 -5.48
CA ASN A 60 -3.05 -10.98 -4.05
C ASN A 60 -2.48 -12.26 -3.44
N SER A 61 -2.71 -12.47 -2.14
CA SER A 61 -2.22 -13.64 -1.40
C SER A 61 -2.72 -14.98 -1.93
N TYR A 62 -3.78 -14.98 -2.72
CA TYR A 62 -4.37 -16.16 -3.37
C TYR A 62 -4.04 -16.25 -4.87
N ASP A 63 -3.01 -15.53 -5.31
CA ASP A 63 -2.51 -15.48 -6.69
C ASP A 63 -3.55 -15.00 -7.71
N ARG A 64 -4.43 -14.09 -7.30
CA ARG A 64 -5.40 -13.45 -8.18
C ARG A 64 -5.07 -11.99 -8.40
N THR A 65 -5.32 -11.50 -9.60
CA THR A 65 -5.15 -10.09 -9.92
C THR A 65 -6.15 -9.25 -9.14
N THR A 66 -5.62 -8.28 -8.39
CA THR A 66 -6.39 -7.30 -7.63
C THR A 66 -6.11 -5.91 -8.18
N ALA A 67 -7.18 -5.18 -8.52
CA ALA A 67 -7.13 -3.76 -8.83
C ALA A 67 -7.29 -2.95 -7.55
N ILE A 68 -6.57 -1.83 -7.44
CA ILE A 68 -6.62 -0.92 -6.30
C ILE A 68 -6.75 0.52 -6.78
N ALA A 69 -7.56 1.29 -6.08
CA ALA A 69 -7.65 2.73 -6.21
C ALA A 69 -7.73 3.33 -4.80
N ALA A 70 -6.83 4.25 -4.49
CA ALA A 70 -6.73 4.83 -3.16
C ALA A 70 -6.27 6.30 -3.23
N TYR A 71 -6.55 7.04 -2.17
CA TYR A 71 -5.99 8.35 -1.95
C TYR A 71 -5.00 8.30 -0.79
N GLY A 72 -3.82 8.87 -0.99
CA GLY A 72 -2.72 8.89 -0.04
C GLY A 72 -2.43 10.28 0.51
N TRP A 73 -2.34 10.37 1.82
CA TRP A 73 -1.74 11.51 2.52
C TRP A 73 -0.31 11.15 2.87
N ASN A 74 0.63 12.00 2.49
CA ASN A 74 2.03 11.74 2.72
C ASN A 74 2.73 12.91 3.45
N ARG A 75 3.82 12.57 4.12
CA ARG A 75 4.71 13.54 4.76
C ARG A 75 6.14 13.07 4.64
N GLN A 76 7.04 14.03 4.44
CA GLN A 76 8.48 13.80 4.38
C GLN A 76 9.18 14.32 5.63
N TRP A 77 10.13 13.51 6.14
CA TRP A 77 11.02 13.85 7.25
C TRP A 77 12.44 13.50 6.83
N GLY A 78 13.25 14.51 6.47
CA GLY A 78 14.56 14.25 5.91
C GLY A 78 14.49 13.33 4.70
N ASN A 79 15.16 12.19 4.76
CA ASN A 79 15.18 11.18 3.72
C ASN A 79 14.11 10.08 3.90
N TRP A 80 13.08 10.32 4.68
CA TRP A 80 11.99 9.38 4.88
C TRP A 80 10.66 9.98 4.46
N ARG A 81 9.87 9.20 3.75
CA ARG A 81 8.52 9.53 3.35
C ARG A 81 7.54 8.51 3.92
N GLY A 82 6.69 8.95 4.82
CA GLY A 82 5.55 8.19 5.30
C GLY A 82 4.29 8.56 4.53
N ALA A 83 3.43 7.57 4.25
CA ALA A 83 2.12 7.80 3.68
C ALA A 83 1.08 6.89 4.31
N VAL A 84 -0.17 7.33 4.31
CA VAL A 84 -1.35 6.52 4.62
C VAL A 84 -2.30 6.60 3.45
N TYR A 85 -2.69 5.46 2.92
CA TYR A 85 -3.62 5.33 1.80
C TYR A 85 -4.96 4.80 2.29
N VAL A 86 -6.05 5.34 1.74
CA VAL A 86 -7.40 4.86 1.97
C VAL A 86 -8.13 4.77 0.64
N GLY A 87 -8.81 3.67 0.40
CA GLY A 87 -9.51 3.48 -0.87
C GLY A 87 -10.26 2.17 -0.93
N ALA A 88 -10.27 1.58 -2.12
CA ALA A 88 -10.93 0.32 -2.40
C ALA A 88 -10.07 -0.57 -3.30
N MET A 89 -10.26 -1.87 -3.16
CA MET A 89 -9.63 -2.87 -4.02
C MET A 89 -10.66 -3.93 -4.44
N ARG A 90 -10.42 -4.55 -5.60
CA ARG A 90 -11.24 -5.65 -6.12
C ARG A 90 -10.36 -6.76 -6.66
N GLY A 91 -10.54 -7.97 -6.18
CA GLY A 91 -9.75 -9.14 -6.59
C GLY A 91 -9.83 -10.28 -5.58
N TYR A 92 -10.12 -9.97 -4.33
CA TYR A 92 -10.46 -10.96 -3.32
C TYR A 92 -11.91 -11.43 -3.48
N ARG A 93 -12.19 -12.66 -3.12
CA ARG A 93 -13.56 -13.20 -3.10
C ARG A 93 -14.32 -12.86 -1.82
N SER A 94 -13.59 -12.47 -0.78
CA SER A 94 -14.11 -11.95 0.48
C SER A 94 -13.14 -10.93 1.03
N CYS A 95 -13.62 -9.91 1.73
CA CYS A 95 -12.74 -8.88 2.34
C CYS A 95 -11.94 -9.45 3.53
N TYR A 96 -12.33 -10.59 4.07
CA TYR A 96 -11.68 -11.21 5.23
C TYR A 96 -11.13 -12.61 4.95
N GLY A 97 -11.09 -13.05 3.70
CA GLY A 97 -10.62 -14.37 3.34
C GLY A 97 -10.77 -14.68 1.87
N ASP A 98 -11.01 -15.96 1.55
CA ASP A 98 -11.18 -16.45 0.17
C ASP A 98 -12.55 -17.11 -0.06
N ASP A 99 -13.51 -16.82 0.79
CA ASP A 99 -14.84 -17.39 0.76
C ASP A 99 -15.70 -16.67 -0.28
N GLY A 100 -16.08 -17.33 -1.34
CA GLY A 100 -17.01 -16.78 -2.31
C GLY A 100 -16.69 -17.16 -3.75
N ASP A 101 -17.66 -16.95 -4.63
CA ASP A 101 -17.59 -17.35 -6.04
C ASP A 101 -17.07 -16.24 -6.96
N LYS A 102 -17.18 -14.98 -6.52
CA LYS A 102 -16.85 -13.80 -7.33
C LYS A 102 -16.01 -12.81 -6.57
N ALA A 103 -15.19 -12.03 -7.30
CA ALA A 103 -14.43 -10.93 -6.73
C ALA A 103 -15.36 -9.84 -6.21
N VAL A 104 -15.13 -9.41 -4.99
CA VAL A 104 -15.87 -8.33 -4.31
C VAL A 104 -15.03 -7.07 -4.20
N VAL A 105 -15.68 -5.93 -4.00
CA VAL A 105 -15.01 -4.66 -3.70
C VAL A 105 -14.83 -4.57 -2.18
N CYS A 106 -13.60 -4.35 -1.76
CA CYS A 106 -13.23 -4.23 -0.35
C CYS A 106 -12.66 -2.84 -0.05
N PRO A 107 -13.04 -2.22 1.07
CA PRO A 107 -12.35 -1.04 1.56
C PRO A 107 -10.92 -1.43 1.96
N VAL A 108 -9.99 -0.51 1.76
CA VAL A 108 -8.59 -0.73 2.10
C VAL A 108 -8.00 0.51 2.73
N ALA A 109 -7.17 0.31 3.77
CA ALA A 109 -6.34 1.35 4.34
C ALA A 109 -4.97 0.74 4.65
N PHE A 110 -3.90 1.41 4.24
CA PHE A 110 -2.55 0.91 4.50
C PHE A 110 -1.51 2.03 4.64
N PRO A 111 -0.59 1.91 5.60
CA PRO A 111 0.57 2.78 5.70
C PRO A 111 1.71 2.29 4.82
N SER A 112 2.57 3.23 4.42
CA SER A 112 3.84 2.94 3.78
C SER A 112 4.95 3.85 4.31
N LEU A 113 6.19 3.38 4.19
CA LEU A 113 7.39 4.13 4.54
C LEU A 113 8.46 3.86 3.48
N HIS A 114 8.97 4.92 2.85
CA HIS A 114 10.00 4.84 1.81
C HIS A 114 11.21 5.70 2.19
N TYR A 115 12.39 5.23 1.78
CA TYR A 115 13.64 5.98 1.89
C TYR A 115 13.90 6.75 0.60
N THR A 116 13.97 8.08 0.69
CA THR A 116 13.89 9.01 -0.46
C THR A 116 15.23 9.65 -0.83
N ALA A 117 16.36 9.11 -0.35
CA ALA A 117 17.68 9.67 -0.68
C ALA A 117 18.09 9.44 -2.14
N TRP A 118 17.40 8.55 -2.85
CA TRP A 118 17.66 8.20 -4.25
C TRP A 118 16.40 8.41 -5.09
N TRP A 119 16.56 8.41 -6.43
CA TRP A 119 15.42 8.43 -7.36
C TRP A 119 14.62 7.12 -7.36
N VAL A 120 15.26 6.03 -6.94
CA VAL A 120 14.61 4.76 -6.60
C VAL A 120 14.47 4.72 -5.10
N GLU A 121 13.26 4.74 -4.60
CA GLU A 121 12.93 4.84 -3.19
C GLU A 121 12.47 3.48 -2.66
N PRO A 122 13.38 2.68 -2.06
CA PRO A 122 12.97 1.43 -1.42
C PRO A 122 12.12 1.71 -0.20
N GLY A 123 11.18 0.81 0.08
CA GLY A 123 10.30 0.99 1.22
C GLY A 123 9.49 -0.24 1.57
N VAL A 124 8.63 -0.04 2.53
CA VAL A 124 7.70 -1.06 3.02
C VAL A 124 6.28 -0.51 3.03
N LEU A 125 5.32 -1.39 2.82
CA LEU A 125 3.92 -1.11 3.09
C LEU A 125 3.32 -2.25 3.92
N VAL A 126 2.27 -1.94 4.67
CA VAL A 126 1.55 -2.91 5.49
C VAL A 126 0.12 -2.99 4.98
N LEU A 127 -0.27 -4.14 4.48
CA LEU A 127 -1.62 -4.41 4.00
C LEU A 127 -2.20 -5.62 4.73
N GLY A 128 -3.20 -5.37 5.60
CA GLY A 128 -3.70 -6.40 6.51
C GLY A 128 -2.59 -6.90 7.44
N GLU A 129 -2.32 -8.20 7.42
CA GLU A 129 -1.22 -8.83 8.16
C GLU A 129 0.10 -8.94 7.38
N ALA A 130 0.11 -8.54 6.13
CA ALA A 130 1.28 -8.64 5.26
C ALA A 130 2.12 -7.37 5.32
N VAL A 131 3.42 -7.55 5.52
CA VAL A 131 4.44 -6.51 5.34
C VAL A 131 5.13 -6.76 4.01
N ALA A 132 5.06 -5.81 3.09
CA ALA A 132 5.61 -5.95 1.75
C ALA A 132 6.75 -4.97 1.49
N LEU A 133 7.82 -5.48 0.87
CA LEU A 133 8.90 -4.66 0.31
C LEU A 133 8.44 -4.09 -1.03
N THR A 134 8.58 -2.80 -1.20
CA THR A 134 8.19 -2.08 -2.42
C THR A 134 9.28 -1.10 -2.85
N VAL A 135 9.16 -0.64 -4.07
CA VAL A 135 10.01 0.40 -4.63
C VAL A 135 9.09 1.49 -5.20
N ARG A 136 9.42 2.72 -4.91
CA ARG A 136 8.78 3.91 -5.49
C ARG A 136 9.77 4.64 -6.38
N LEU A 137 9.35 4.98 -7.58
CA LEU A 137 10.11 5.81 -8.53
C LEU A 137 9.45 7.18 -8.57
N ALA A 138 10.13 8.21 -8.08
CA ALA A 138 9.69 9.59 -8.20
C ALA A 138 9.97 10.10 -9.60
N LEU A 139 8.99 10.75 -10.24
CA LEU A 139 9.08 11.31 -11.59
C LEU A 139 9.09 12.84 -11.56
#